data_e17eebf2dd01fa49470efe2ce4824106
#
_entry.id   e17eebf2dd01fa49470efe2ce4824106
#
_cell.length_a   1.000
_cell.length_b   1.000
_cell.length_c   1.000
_cell.angle_alpha   90.00
_cell.angle_beta   90.00
_cell.angle_gamma   90.00
#
_symmetry.space_group_name_H-M   'P 1'
#
loop_
_entity.id
_entity.type
_entity.pdbx_description
1 polymer ?
#
loop_
_entity_poly.entity_id
_entity_poly.type
_entity_poly.pdbx_seq_one_letter_code
_entity_poly.pdbx_strand_id
1 'polypeptide(L)'
;MEMKDMADLLEKQAKAWEEFKGANDQRLSEIEKRGHASDDSLAKIAAINADIDRLGKMLQDVQLATQRTGGASKESGVSQEHKQAFDRFLRTGHDRELKAIERKAMNSTSDVDGGVLILPEIEREIDRIAMTESALYRISKIVNTQARSYNKRVKTSGMACAWPGEGGAAGESAEPKYANIEVVAYPAEVEPWVFNETLEDADIDLAADLANEAGIAFAEGIGAQVITGNGVAKPRGITTYNTVANASYTFGNVGYIASGKSGAFASVAPADKLIDLQHALKSQYRSGAVWVMSDTTLGITRQMKDGSGSYYLWQPDPAGAFGGRFLGSPVEVDDNMPTIAANSLSVAYGNFQRGYLIVNRAGTTLIRDNVTAKGTTKFNFRRRVGGGIYNFEAIKVMKFAAS
;
A
#
# COMPACT_ATOMS: atom_id res chain seq x y z
N MET A 1 0.59 26.52 -5.78
CA MET A 1 -0.30 27.51 -5.19
C MET A 1 -0.15 27.31 -3.69
N GLU A 2 0.60 28.18 -3.02
CA GLU A 2 0.90 28.01 -1.59
C GLU A 2 -0.36 28.25 -0.75
N MET A 3 -0.51 27.54 0.37
CA MET A 3 -1.67 27.65 1.28
C MET A 3 -1.92 29.09 1.73
N LYS A 4 -0.88 29.92 1.75
CA LYS A 4 -0.94 31.34 2.07
C LYS A 4 -1.70 32.14 0.99
N ASP A 5 -1.47 31.81 -0.29
CA ASP A 5 -2.18 32.45 -1.41
C ASP A 5 -3.68 32.12 -1.38
N MET A 6 -4.04 30.94 -0.91
CA MET A 6 -5.44 30.50 -0.79
C MET A 6 -6.15 31.17 0.39
N ALA A 7 -5.46 31.39 1.50
CA ALA A 7 -5.99 32.13 2.64
C ALA A 7 -6.22 33.60 2.30
N ASP A 8 -5.26 34.23 1.61
CA ASP A 8 -5.39 35.63 1.13
C ASP A 8 -6.52 35.79 0.11
N LEU A 9 -6.75 34.80 -0.73
CA LEU A 9 -7.82 34.79 -1.73
C LEU A 9 -9.20 34.65 -1.06
N LEU A 10 -9.33 33.81 -0.04
CA LEU A 10 -10.53 33.66 0.77
C LEU A 10 -10.85 34.94 1.58
N GLU A 11 -9.83 35.61 2.13
CA GLU A 11 -10.01 36.85 2.85
C GLU A 11 -10.49 37.98 1.91
N LYS A 12 -9.94 38.08 0.71
CA LYS A 12 -10.39 38.98 -0.34
C LYS A 12 -11.83 38.71 -0.78
N GLN A 13 -12.20 37.42 -0.92
CA GLN A 13 -13.58 37.03 -1.24
C GLN A 13 -14.55 37.39 -0.11
N ALA A 14 -14.18 37.20 1.17
CA ALA A 14 -15.01 37.56 2.30
C ALA A 14 -15.25 39.08 2.36
N LYS A 15 -14.23 39.94 2.16
CA LYS A 15 -14.36 41.39 2.09
C LYS A 15 -15.25 41.82 0.93
N ALA A 16 -15.06 41.28 -0.26
CA ALA A 16 -15.90 41.59 -1.42
C ALA A 16 -17.35 41.17 -1.20
N TRP A 17 -17.59 40.08 -0.44
CA TRP A 17 -18.94 39.67 -0.07
C TRP A 17 -19.62 40.59 0.93
N GLU A 18 -18.90 41.08 1.95
CA GLU A 18 -19.43 42.09 2.90
C GLU A 18 -19.76 43.42 2.20
N GLU A 19 -18.90 43.88 1.28
CA GLU A 19 -19.16 45.07 0.47
C GLU A 19 -20.40 44.91 -0.43
N PHE A 20 -20.54 43.72 -1.06
CA PHE A 20 -21.72 43.42 -1.86
C PHE A 20 -23.00 43.36 -1.04
N LYS A 21 -22.97 42.75 0.16
CA LYS A 21 -24.12 42.72 1.08
C LYS A 21 -24.53 44.12 1.50
N GLY A 22 -23.58 44.98 1.90
CA GLY A 22 -23.83 46.36 2.28
C GLY A 22 -24.44 47.21 1.15
N ALA A 23 -23.93 47.05 -0.09
CA ALA A 23 -24.48 47.73 -1.26
C ALA A 23 -25.88 47.23 -1.63
N ASN A 24 -26.15 45.94 -1.45
CA ASN A 24 -27.46 45.34 -1.71
C ASN A 24 -28.51 45.82 -0.68
N ASP A 25 -28.14 45.87 0.61
CA ASP A 25 -29.03 46.36 1.68
C ASP A 25 -29.37 47.84 1.51
N GLN A 26 -28.41 48.66 1.05
CA GLN A 26 -28.66 50.05 0.72
C GLN A 26 -29.64 50.17 -0.45
N ARG A 27 -29.46 49.45 -1.53
CA ARG A 27 -30.39 49.42 -2.67
C ARG A 27 -31.78 48.95 -2.28
N LEU A 28 -31.91 47.99 -1.40
CA LEU A 28 -33.17 47.47 -0.90
C LEU A 28 -33.89 48.55 -0.07
N SER A 29 -33.19 49.26 0.81
CA SER A 29 -33.75 50.34 1.61
C SER A 29 -34.21 51.54 0.74
N GLU A 30 -33.53 51.80 -0.39
CA GLU A 30 -33.96 52.82 -1.36
C GLU A 30 -35.21 52.39 -2.14
N ILE A 31 -35.35 51.11 -2.49
CA ILE A 31 -36.54 50.55 -3.15
C ILE A 31 -37.74 50.59 -2.22
N GLU A 32 -37.59 50.23 -0.93
CA GLU A 32 -38.62 50.34 0.09
C GLU A 32 -39.10 51.76 0.29
N LYS A 33 -38.17 52.75 0.30
CA LYS A 33 -38.49 54.12 0.44
C LYS A 33 -39.27 54.77 -0.77
N ARG A 34 -39.10 54.19 -1.96
CA ARG A 34 -39.76 54.60 -3.20
C ARG A 34 -41.17 54.04 -3.39
N GLY A 35 -41.62 53.10 -2.56
CA GLY A 35 -43.03 52.67 -2.46
C GLY A 35 -43.63 51.96 -3.69
N HIS A 36 -42.81 51.36 -4.57
CA HIS A 36 -43.27 50.75 -5.82
C HIS A 36 -43.01 49.24 -5.94
N ALA A 37 -42.70 48.58 -4.85
CA ALA A 37 -42.52 47.13 -4.89
C ALA A 37 -43.88 46.41 -4.68
N SER A 38 -44.23 45.47 -5.59
CA SER A 38 -45.36 44.57 -5.39
C SER A 38 -45.04 43.54 -4.29
N ASP A 39 -46.06 43.09 -3.56
CA ASP A 39 -45.90 42.06 -2.50
C ASP A 39 -45.12 40.83 -2.96
N ASP A 40 -45.26 40.42 -4.22
CA ASP A 40 -44.53 39.30 -4.84
C ASP A 40 -43.03 39.64 -5.02
N SER A 41 -42.68 40.91 -5.27
CA SER A 41 -41.28 41.37 -5.34
C SER A 41 -40.62 41.44 -3.96
N LEU A 42 -41.36 41.84 -2.94
CA LEU A 42 -40.87 41.85 -1.55
C LEU A 42 -40.63 40.44 -1.03
N ALA A 43 -41.52 39.48 -1.37
CA ALA A 43 -41.31 38.07 -1.02
C ALA A 43 -40.07 37.44 -1.69
N LYS A 44 -39.82 37.79 -2.96
CA LYS A 44 -38.60 37.31 -3.69
C LYS A 44 -37.33 37.91 -3.13
N ILE A 45 -37.37 39.21 -2.73
CA ILE A 45 -36.27 39.92 -2.08
C ILE A 45 -35.94 39.27 -0.71
N ALA A 46 -36.97 38.94 0.08
CA ALA A 46 -36.79 38.25 1.36
C ALA A 46 -36.17 36.85 1.19
N ALA A 47 -36.58 36.13 0.15
CA ALA A 47 -35.98 34.82 -0.18
C ALA A 47 -34.50 34.92 -0.60
N ILE A 48 -34.16 35.94 -1.42
CA ILE A 48 -32.77 36.21 -1.83
C ILE A 48 -31.90 36.59 -0.63
N ASN A 49 -32.40 37.41 0.29
CA ASN A 49 -31.68 37.80 1.49
C ASN A 49 -31.43 36.57 2.42
N ALA A 50 -32.42 35.69 2.56
CA ALA A 50 -32.25 34.43 3.32
C ALA A 50 -31.19 33.49 2.69
N ASP A 51 -31.14 33.43 1.36
CA ASP A 51 -30.12 32.66 0.64
C ASP A 51 -28.73 33.30 0.75
N ILE A 52 -28.63 34.62 0.74
CA ILE A 52 -27.40 35.38 0.98
C ILE A 52 -26.89 35.14 2.39
N ASP A 53 -27.73 35.16 3.40
CA ASP A 53 -27.34 34.86 4.79
C ASP A 53 -26.91 33.41 4.97
N ARG A 54 -27.56 32.48 4.27
CA ARG A 54 -27.17 31.05 4.26
C ARG A 54 -25.82 30.83 3.60
N LEU A 55 -25.56 31.49 2.47
CA LEU A 55 -24.27 31.45 1.78
C LEU A 55 -23.16 32.09 2.63
N GLY A 56 -23.44 33.21 3.31
CA GLY A 56 -22.52 33.86 4.24
C GLY A 56 -22.11 32.93 5.40
N LYS A 57 -23.07 32.19 6.00
CA LYS A 57 -22.77 31.19 7.03
C LYS A 57 -21.96 30.04 6.49
N MET A 58 -22.27 29.52 5.30
CA MET A 58 -21.48 28.47 4.65
C MET A 58 -20.05 28.92 4.35
N LEU A 59 -19.85 30.18 3.94
CA LEU A 59 -18.51 30.76 3.73
C LEU A 59 -17.74 30.88 5.04
N GLN A 60 -18.40 31.25 6.11
CA GLN A 60 -17.83 31.36 7.45
C GLN A 60 -17.47 29.96 8.00
N ASP A 61 -18.32 28.97 7.78
CA ASP A 61 -18.05 27.56 8.13
C ASP A 61 -16.87 26.97 7.33
N VAL A 62 -16.76 27.31 6.05
CA VAL A 62 -15.62 26.93 5.19
C VAL A 62 -14.34 27.66 5.64
N GLN A 63 -14.41 28.95 6.00
CA GLN A 63 -13.26 29.65 6.57
C GLN A 63 -12.80 29.06 7.90
N LEU A 64 -13.73 28.74 8.80
CA LEU A 64 -13.44 28.07 10.06
C LEU A 64 -12.87 26.65 9.84
N ALA A 65 -13.40 25.93 8.86
CA ALA A 65 -12.87 24.63 8.46
C ALA A 65 -11.47 24.75 7.84
N THR A 66 -11.21 25.76 7.01
CA THR A 66 -9.90 26.03 6.40
C THR A 66 -8.89 26.54 7.43
N GLN A 67 -9.31 27.36 8.39
CA GLN A 67 -8.48 27.72 9.54
C GLN A 67 -8.19 26.55 10.48
N ARG A 68 -9.11 25.59 10.57
CA ARG A 68 -8.88 24.32 11.30
C ARG A 68 -8.00 23.34 10.52
N THR A 69 -8.01 23.41 9.17
CA THR A 69 -7.13 22.58 8.30
C THR A 69 -5.84 23.31 7.93
N GLY A 70 -5.77 24.61 7.99
CA GLY A 70 -4.59 25.45 7.71
C GLY A 70 -3.77 25.82 8.96
N GLY A 71 -4.30 25.57 10.16
CA GLY A 71 -3.43 25.35 11.30
C GLY A 71 -2.71 24.06 11.01
N ALA A 72 -1.37 24.10 10.90
CA ALA A 72 -0.55 22.94 11.18
C ALA A 72 -1.33 22.13 12.21
N SER A 73 -1.69 20.87 11.89
CA SER A 73 -2.29 19.99 12.87
C SER A 73 -1.54 20.34 14.15
N LYS A 74 -2.23 20.80 15.19
CA LYS A 74 -1.65 20.78 16.50
C LYS A 74 -1.22 19.34 16.61
N GLU A 75 0.06 19.07 16.30
CA GLU A 75 0.74 17.91 16.82
C GLU A 75 0.26 17.93 18.25
N SER A 76 -0.59 16.99 18.61
CA SER A 76 -1.19 16.99 19.94
C SER A 76 0.01 17.15 20.86
N GLY A 77 -0.04 18.01 21.89
CA GLY A 77 1.15 18.33 22.70
C GLY A 77 1.82 17.05 23.20
N VAL A 78 1.09 15.92 23.24
CA VAL A 78 1.54 14.54 23.42
C VAL A 78 2.49 14.07 22.31
N SER A 79 2.31 14.48 21.05
CA SER A 79 3.20 14.08 19.94
C SER A 79 4.57 14.78 20.02
N GLN A 80 4.61 16.06 20.39
CA GLN A 80 5.86 16.79 20.56
C GLN A 80 6.64 16.33 21.81
N GLU A 81 5.95 16.11 22.91
CA GLU A 81 6.54 15.55 24.13
C GLU A 81 7.10 14.14 23.88
N HIS A 82 6.37 13.32 23.15
CA HIS A 82 6.82 11.96 22.79
C HIS A 82 8.05 12.00 21.87
N LYS A 83 8.07 12.89 20.87
CA LYS A 83 9.20 13.07 19.97
C LYS A 83 10.46 13.53 20.71
N GLN A 84 10.34 14.51 21.61
CA GLN A 84 11.45 14.97 22.46
C GLN A 84 11.92 13.90 23.44
N ALA A 85 11.00 13.13 24.04
CA ALA A 85 11.34 12.03 24.92
C ALA A 85 12.04 10.88 24.16
N PHE A 86 11.62 10.61 22.92
CA PHE A 86 12.21 9.61 22.04
C PHE A 86 13.63 10.03 21.61
N ASP A 87 13.84 11.28 21.20
CA ASP A 87 15.15 11.80 20.83
C ASP A 87 16.12 11.79 22.04
N ARG A 88 15.61 12.17 23.23
CA ARG A 88 16.37 12.06 24.46
C ARG A 88 16.73 10.62 24.82
N PHE A 89 15.82 9.67 24.62
CA PHE A 89 16.09 8.25 24.78
C PHE A 89 17.19 7.75 23.83
N LEU A 90 17.16 8.14 22.58
CA LEU A 90 18.21 7.77 21.61
C LEU A 90 19.58 8.28 22.03
N ARG A 91 19.68 9.53 22.51
CA ARG A 91 20.94 10.15 22.93
C ARG A 91 21.44 9.63 24.30
N THR A 92 20.57 9.56 25.29
CA THR A 92 20.99 9.29 26.69
C THR A 92 20.65 7.89 27.18
N GLY A 93 19.73 7.18 26.54
CA GLY A 93 19.24 5.87 26.97
C GLY A 93 18.24 5.91 28.14
N HIS A 94 17.74 7.10 28.54
CA HIS A 94 16.78 7.25 29.62
C HIS A 94 15.35 7.02 29.09
N ASP A 95 14.76 5.87 29.41
CA ASP A 95 13.46 5.40 28.91
C ASP A 95 12.25 5.76 29.80
N ARG A 96 12.48 6.32 30.99
CA ARG A 96 11.40 6.56 31.98
C ARG A 96 10.31 7.51 31.48
N GLU A 97 10.70 8.61 30.85
CA GLU A 97 9.76 9.62 30.36
C GLU A 97 8.97 9.06 29.18
N LEU A 98 9.64 8.35 28.29
CA LEU A 98 9.07 7.74 27.11
C LEU A 98 8.07 6.64 27.47
N LYS A 99 8.43 5.72 28.35
CA LYS A 99 7.54 4.68 28.88
C LYS A 99 6.34 5.26 29.65
N ALA A 100 6.50 6.41 30.32
CA ALA A 100 5.39 7.09 30.99
C ALA A 100 4.38 7.67 29.99
N ILE A 101 4.86 8.22 28.87
CA ILE A 101 4.01 8.76 27.80
C ILE A 101 3.33 7.62 27.05
N GLU A 102 4.05 6.55 26.73
CA GLU A 102 3.50 5.35 26.10
C GLU A 102 2.41 4.68 26.93
N ARG A 103 2.60 4.55 28.25
CA ARG A 103 1.57 4.05 29.17
C ARG A 103 0.31 4.92 29.22
N LYS A 104 0.45 6.24 29.05
CA LYS A 104 -0.70 7.15 28.94
C LYS A 104 -1.44 7.02 27.61
N ALA A 105 -0.71 6.74 26.54
CA ALA A 105 -1.27 6.62 25.17
C ALA A 105 -1.88 5.23 24.91
N MET A 106 -1.36 4.18 25.54
CA MET A 106 -1.84 2.81 25.41
C MET A 106 -2.60 2.40 26.66
N ASN A 107 -3.92 2.37 26.57
CA ASN A 107 -4.73 1.63 27.54
C ASN A 107 -4.43 0.14 27.38
N SER A 108 -3.57 -0.38 28.29
CA SER A 108 -3.33 -1.80 28.53
C SER A 108 -2.72 -2.64 27.40
N THR A 109 -1.68 -3.30 27.78
CA THR A 109 -1.25 -4.65 27.42
C THR A 109 0.15 -4.76 26.83
N SER A 110 1.00 -5.29 27.71
CA SER A 110 2.24 -6.05 27.51
C SER A 110 3.46 -5.35 26.95
N ASP A 111 4.19 -4.89 27.88
CA ASP A 111 5.64 -4.74 27.86
C ASP A 111 6.27 -6.16 27.96
N VAL A 112 6.37 -6.89 26.88
CA VAL A 112 6.89 -8.27 26.95
C VAL A 112 8.37 -8.38 26.54
N ASP A 113 8.95 -7.38 25.83
CA ASP A 113 10.30 -7.52 25.27
C ASP A 113 11.27 -6.37 25.62
N GLY A 114 10.94 -5.46 26.55
CA GLY A 114 11.88 -4.41 27.00
C GLY A 114 12.26 -3.34 25.97
N GLY A 115 11.65 -3.36 24.78
CA GLY A 115 11.86 -2.37 23.73
C GLY A 115 10.88 -1.21 23.80
N VAL A 116 11.29 -0.06 23.30
CA VAL A 116 10.46 1.13 23.16
C VAL A 116 9.73 1.06 21.82
N LEU A 117 8.44 1.38 21.82
CA LEU A 117 7.65 1.43 20.59
C LEU A 117 8.05 2.68 19.78
N ILE A 118 8.25 2.52 18.48
CA ILE A 118 8.57 3.63 17.58
C ILE A 118 7.33 4.51 17.39
N LEU A 119 7.53 5.82 17.19
CA LEU A 119 6.45 6.74 16.92
C LEU A 119 5.61 6.27 15.71
N PRO A 120 4.28 6.39 15.76
CA PRO A 120 3.41 6.01 14.64
C PRO A 120 3.70 6.77 13.33
N GLU A 121 4.29 7.95 13.41
CA GLU A 121 4.72 8.74 12.24
C GLU A 121 5.89 8.07 11.52
N ILE A 122 6.89 7.63 12.26
CA ILE A 122 8.05 6.90 11.76
C ILE A 122 7.60 5.55 11.17
N GLU A 123 6.68 4.84 11.83
CA GLU A 123 6.15 3.57 11.32
C GLU A 123 5.43 3.77 9.98
N ARG A 124 4.65 4.84 9.82
CA ARG A 124 4.02 5.19 8.54
C ARG A 124 5.03 5.53 7.44
N GLU A 125 6.12 6.21 7.82
CA GLU A 125 7.19 6.53 6.87
C GLU A 125 7.91 5.27 6.40
N ILE A 126 8.22 4.34 7.30
CA ILE A 126 8.76 3.02 6.97
C ILE A 126 7.83 2.27 6.02
N ASP A 127 6.52 2.27 6.29
CA ASP A 127 5.53 1.65 5.39
C ASP A 127 5.47 2.33 4.03
N ARG A 128 5.57 3.66 3.98
CA ARG A 128 5.59 4.44 2.74
C ARG A 128 6.80 4.09 1.89
N ILE A 129 7.97 4.01 2.49
CA ILE A 129 9.21 3.62 1.82
C ILE A 129 9.10 2.18 1.29
N ALA A 130 8.60 1.25 2.11
CA ALA A 130 8.40 -0.14 1.71
C ALA A 130 7.47 -0.28 0.49
N MET A 131 6.41 0.52 0.42
CA MET A 131 5.51 0.54 -0.74
C MET A 131 6.16 1.17 -1.99
N THR A 132 7.13 2.05 -1.82
CA THR A 132 7.83 2.69 -2.94
C THR A 132 8.87 1.74 -3.54
N GLU A 133 9.65 1.07 -2.70
CA GLU A 133 10.77 0.21 -3.10
C GLU A 133 10.32 -1.16 -3.65
N SER A 134 9.26 -1.76 -3.10
CA SER A 134 8.77 -3.06 -3.57
C SER A 134 7.41 -2.95 -4.23
N ALA A 135 7.40 -3.19 -5.55
CA ALA A 135 6.17 -3.21 -6.34
C ALA A 135 5.20 -4.28 -5.83
N LEU A 136 5.70 -5.48 -5.51
CA LEU A 136 4.87 -6.57 -5.03
C LEU A 136 4.27 -6.29 -3.65
N TYR A 137 4.99 -5.60 -2.77
CA TYR A 137 4.46 -5.15 -1.48
C TYR A 137 3.27 -4.21 -1.67
N ARG A 138 3.38 -3.24 -2.59
CA ARG A 138 2.34 -2.25 -2.91
C ARG A 138 1.05 -2.87 -3.44
N ILE A 139 1.16 -3.82 -4.39
CA ILE A 139 -0.01 -4.41 -5.05
C ILE A 139 -0.65 -5.57 -4.27
N SER A 140 0.00 -6.05 -3.20
CA SER A 140 -0.49 -7.15 -2.37
C SER A 140 -1.49 -6.70 -1.31
N LYS A 141 -2.21 -7.63 -0.72
CA LYS A 141 -3.12 -7.34 0.39
C LYS A 141 -2.35 -7.27 1.70
N ILE A 142 -2.33 -6.10 2.33
CA ILE A 142 -1.71 -5.90 3.65
C ILE A 142 -2.78 -6.02 4.74
N VAL A 143 -2.46 -6.75 5.81
CA VAL A 143 -3.31 -6.92 7.00
C VAL A 143 -2.46 -6.70 8.24
N ASN A 144 -2.89 -5.77 9.09
CA ASN A 144 -2.26 -5.52 10.37
C ASN A 144 -2.94 -6.40 11.44
N THR A 145 -2.15 -7.08 12.26
CA THR A 145 -2.61 -7.94 13.34
C THR A 145 -1.76 -7.77 14.59
N GLN A 146 -2.33 -8.04 15.76
CA GLN A 146 -1.57 -8.14 17.01
C GLN A 146 -1.17 -9.59 17.34
N ALA A 147 -1.81 -10.55 16.67
CA ALA A 147 -1.53 -11.98 16.86
C ALA A 147 -0.23 -12.40 16.14
N ARG A 148 0.36 -13.50 16.60
CA ARG A 148 1.55 -14.10 15.99
C ARG A 148 1.31 -14.62 14.56
N SER A 149 0.11 -15.10 14.30
CA SER A 149 -0.29 -15.64 13.01
C SER A 149 -1.67 -15.12 12.60
N TYR A 150 -1.88 -15.05 11.30
CA TYR A 150 -3.15 -14.72 10.70
C TYR A 150 -3.71 -15.94 9.97
N ASN A 151 -4.89 -16.40 10.41
CA ASN A 151 -5.57 -17.55 9.84
C ASN A 151 -6.69 -17.10 8.90
N LYS A 152 -6.64 -17.56 7.65
CA LYS A 152 -7.67 -17.28 6.65
C LYS A 152 -8.27 -18.57 6.10
N ARG A 153 -9.59 -18.70 6.21
CA ARG A 153 -10.33 -19.78 5.57
C ARG A 153 -10.60 -19.41 4.11
N VAL A 154 -10.23 -20.29 3.19
CA VAL A 154 -10.44 -20.12 1.76
C VAL A 154 -11.24 -21.32 1.23
N LYS A 155 -12.25 -21.02 0.41
CA LYS A 155 -13.04 -22.06 -0.24
C LYS A 155 -12.23 -22.68 -1.37
N THR A 156 -12.04 -23.99 -1.34
CA THR A 156 -11.24 -24.74 -2.32
C THR A 156 -12.09 -25.39 -3.39
N SER A 157 -13.34 -25.75 -3.08
CA SER A 157 -14.32 -26.26 -4.06
C SER A 157 -15.70 -25.69 -3.77
N GLY A 158 -16.45 -25.46 -4.83
CA GLY A 158 -17.86 -25.04 -4.74
C GLY A 158 -18.83 -26.22 -4.84
N MET A 159 -20.10 -25.95 -4.59
CA MET A 159 -21.19 -26.84 -4.95
C MET A 159 -21.47 -26.72 -6.45
N ALA A 160 -21.81 -27.82 -7.12
CA ALA A 160 -22.30 -27.80 -8.48
C ALA A 160 -23.82 -27.69 -8.48
N CYS A 161 -24.37 -26.87 -9.36
CA CYS A 161 -25.82 -26.84 -9.59
C CYS A 161 -26.17 -27.95 -10.60
N ALA A 162 -27.07 -28.86 -10.22
CA ALA A 162 -27.64 -29.85 -11.11
C ALA A 162 -28.95 -29.33 -11.67
N TRP A 163 -29.21 -29.62 -12.95
CA TRP A 163 -30.46 -29.31 -13.63
C TRP A 163 -31.19 -30.61 -13.94
N PRO A 164 -31.94 -31.19 -12.98
CA PRO A 164 -32.72 -32.40 -13.27
C PRO A 164 -33.85 -32.01 -14.27
N GLY A 165 -33.94 -32.75 -15.35
CA GLY A 165 -35.08 -32.61 -16.26
C GLY A 165 -36.42 -33.00 -15.59
N GLU A 166 -37.53 -32.80 -16.28
CA GLU A 166 -38.84 -33.11 -15.77
C GLU A 166 -38.93 -34.60 -15.35
N GLY A 167 -39.19 -34.84 -14.05
CA GLY A 167 -39.20 -36.19 -13.45
C GLY A 167 -37.83 -36.76 -13.05
N GLY A 168 -36.73 -36.04 -13.24
CA GLY A 168 -35.39 -36.44 -12.77
C GLY A 168 -35.17 -36.17 -11.27
N ALA A 169 -34.56 -37.14 -10.56
CA ALA A 169 -34.12 -36.89 -9.18
C ALA A 169 -32.95 -35.93 -9.21
N ALA A 170 -32.99 -34.87 -8.37
CA ALA A 170 -31.85 -34.02 -8.11
C ALA A 170 -30.76 -34.85 -7.38
N GLY A 171 -29.62 -35.05 -8.04
CA GLY A 171 -28.47 -35.69 -7.40
C GLY A 171 -27.90 -34.82 -6.28
N GLU A 172 -27.32 -35.43 -5.28
CA GLU A 172 -26.62 -34.71 -4.20
C GLU A 172 -25.46 -33.87 -4.76
N SER A 173 -25.44 -32.59 -4.41
CA SER A 173 -24.31 -31.73 -4.75
C SER A 173 -23.14 -31.97 -3.81
N ALA A 174 -21.93 -31.94 -4.33
CA ALA A 174 -20.72 -32.06 -3.51
C ALA A 174 -20.65 -30.94 -2.46
N GLU A 175 -20.24 -31.29 -1.25
CA GLU A 175 -20.06 -30.31 -0.17
C GLU A 175 -18.97 -29.29 -0.49
N PRO A 176 -19.11 -28.03 -0.10
CA PRO A 176 -18.05 -27.04 -0.25
C PRO A 176 -16.86 -27.37 0.67
N LYS A 177 -15.69 -27.48 0.11
CA LYS A 177 -14.46 -27.72 0.88
C LYS A 177 -13.76 -26.41 1.19
N TYR A 178 -13.26 -26.31 2.43
CA TYR A 178 -12.51 -25.15 2.91
C TYR A 178 -11.11 -25.58 3.33
N ALA A 179 -10.10 -24.78 2.98
CA ALA A 179 -8.75 -24.90 3.52
C ALA A 179 -8.48 -23.72 4.47
N ASN A 180 -7.75 -24.00 5.55
CA ASN A 180 -7.24 -22.97 6.43
C ASN A 180 -5.80 -22.65 6.04
N ILE A 181 -5.52 -21.40 5.72
CA ILE A 181 -4.18 -20.93 5.39
C ILE A 181 -3.71 -20.05 6.53
N GLU A 182 -2.62 -20.47 7.16
CA GLU A 182 -1.97 -19.76 8.24
C GLU A 182 -0.75 -19.01 7.69
N VAL A 183 -0.66 -17.71 7.98
CA VAL A 183 0.49 -16.86 7.69
C VAL A 183 1.08 -16.39 9.01
N VAL A 184 2.27 -16.88 9.33
CA VAL A 184 2.99 -16.53 10.56
C VAL A 184 3.83 -15.28 10.33
N ALA A 185 3.78 -14.32 11.25
CA ALA A 185 4.64 -13.13 11.23
C ALA A 185 5.96 -13.43 11.95
N TYR A 186 7.05 -13.41 11.18
CA TYR A 186 8.43 -13.62 11.66
C TYR A 186 9.11 -12.29 11.94
N PRO A 187 10.07 -12.24 12.89
CA PRO A 187 10.86 -11.04 13.14
C PRO A 187 11.79 -10.74 11.97
N ALA A 188 11.80 -9.49 11.55
CA ALA A 188 12.83 -8.87 10.72
C ALA A 188 13.55 -7.84 11.60
N GLU A 189 14.87 -7.82 11.58
CA GLU A 189 15.70 -6.99 12.46
C GLU A 189 16.72 -6.24 11.61
N VAL A 190 16.91 -4.95 11.94
CA VAL A 190 17.93 -4.09 11.36
C VAL A 190 18.68 -3.47 12.53
N GLU A 191 20.00 -3.62 12.58
CA GLU A 191 20.83 -3.23 13.72
C GLU A 191 21.93 -2.25 13.28
N PRO A 192 21.62 -0.97 12.98
CA PRO A 192 22.65 0.06 12.77
C PRO A 192 23.41 0.33 14.07
N TRP A 193 24.68 0.68 13.93
CA TRP A 193 25.54 1.06 15.04
C TRP A 193 26.19 2.42 14.76
N VAL A 194 26.38 3.20 15.82
CA VAL A 194 26.96 4.55 15.75
C VAL A 194 28.00 4.71 16.86
N PHE A 195 29.08 5.43 16.60
CA PHE A 195 30.04 5.78 17.63
C PHE A 195 29.44 6.74 18.67
N ASN A 196 29.76 6.57 19.93
CA ASN A 196 29.24 7.42 21.01
C ASN A 196 29.67 8.89 20.84
N GLU A 197 30.87 9.14 20.34
CA GLU A 197 31.39 10.48 20.03
C GLU A 197 30.50 11.16 18.95
N THR A 198 30.11 10.42 17.92
CA THR A 198 29.22 10.95 16.87
C THR A 198 27.82 11.25 17.41
N LEU A 199 27.32 10.44 18.37
CA LEU A 199 26.04 10.68 19.03
C LEU A 199 26.04 11.95 19.89
N GLU A 200 27.18 12.29 20.48
CA GLU A 200 27.36 13.49 21.34
C GLU A 200 27.53 14.75 20.49
N ASP A 201 28.27 14.68 19.39
CA ASP A 201 28.65 15.81 18.55
C ASP A 201 27.69 16.10 17.39
N ALA A 202 26.76 15.18 17.08
CA ALA A 202 25.86 15.34 15.92
C ALA A 202 24.80 16.43 16.14
N ASP A 203 24.87 17.43 15.28
CA ASP A 203 23.87 18.52 15.15
C ASP A 203 22.63 18.10 14.32
N ILE A 204 22.60 16.84 13.86
CA ILE A 204 21.60 16.27 12.97
C ILE A 204 20.52 15.55 13.80
N ASP A 205 19.29 15.53 13.31
CA ASP A 205 18.22 14.65 13.83
C ASP A 205 18.54 13.19 13.47
N LEU A 206 19.43 12.60 14.27
CA LEU A 206 19.93 11.25 14.11
C LEU A 206 18.80 10.21 14.20
N ALA A 207 17.73 10.53 14.93
CA ALA A 207 16.58 9.67 15.09
C ALA A 207 15.82 9.49 13.76
N ALA A 208 15.59 10.60 13.05
CA ALA A 208 14.92 10.57 11.76
C ALA A 208 15.77 9.88 10.69
N ASP A 209 17.08 10.12 10.70
CA ASP A 209 18.02 9.51 9.75
C ASP A 209 18.10 7.99 9.92
N LEU A 210 18.31 7.51 11.14
CA LEU A 210 18.34 6.08 11.45
C LEU A 210 17.01 5.38 11.17
N ALA A 211 15.90 6.07 11.38
CA ALA A 211 14.58 5.53 11.09
C ALA A 211 14.35 5.39 9.58
N ASN A 212 14.79 6.37 8.78
CA ASN A 212 14.73 6.31 7.32
C ASN A 212 15.60 5.18 6.77
N GLU A 213 16.85 5.08 7.22
CA GLU A 213 17.76 4.01 6.80
C GLU A 213 17.22 2.62 7.19
N ALA A 214 16.68 2.48 8.41
CA ALA A 214 16.02 1.25 8.82
C ALA A 214 14.77 0.96 7.95
N GLY A 215 14.05 2.00 7.55
CA GLY A 215 12.90 1.89 6.65
C GLY A 215 13.29 1.34 5.28
N ILE A 216 14.36 1.86 4.69
CA ILE A 216 14.90 1.40 3.40
C ILE A 216 15.37 -0.06 3.52
N ALA A 217 16.14 -0.38 4.55
CA ALA A 217 16.63 -1.74 4.77
C ALA A 217 15.49 -2.76 4.98
N PHE A 218 14.42 -2.38 5.69
CA PHE A 218 13.22 -3.22 5.81
C PHE A 218 12.48 -3.36 4.48
N ALA A 219 12.37 -2.29 3.69
CA ALA A 219 11.71 -2.32 2.39
C ALA A 219 12.40 -3.28 1.43
N GLU A 220 13.72 -3.17 1.30
CA GLU A 220 14.54 -4.07 0.47
C GLU A 220 14.47 -5.52 0.97
N GLY A 221 14.68 -5.71 2.28
CA GLY A 221 14.68 -7.05 2.88
C GLY A 221 13.31 -7.75 2.76
N ILE A 222 12.22 -7.05 3.05
CA ILE A 222 10.86 -7.61 2.95
C ILE A 222 10.49 -7.82 1.48
N GLY A 223 10.78 -6.86 0.60
CA GLY A 223 10.52 -6.95 -0.84
C GLY A 223 11.17 -8.19 -1.46
N ALA A 224 12.44 -8.43 -1.18
CA ALA A 224 13.15 -9.62 -1.63
C ALA A 224 12.51 -10.93 -1.11
N GLN A 225 12.10 -10.97 0.18
CA GLN A 225 11.51 -12.18 0.76
C GLN A 225 10.07 -12.44 0.29
N VAL A 226 9.31 -11.43 -0.06
CA VAL A 226 7.96 -11.59 -0.64
C VAL A 226 8.02 -12.28 -2.01
N ILE A 227 9.13 -12.17 -2.73
CA ILE A 227 9.35 -12.84 -4.02
C ILE A 227 10.04 -14.18 -3.85
N THR A 228 11.19 -14.22 -3.15
CA THR A 228 12.11 -15.38 -3.12
C THR A 228 12.18 -16.09 -1.77
N GLY A 229 11.50 -15.62 -0.75
CA GLY A 229 11.55 -16.19 0.60
C GLY A 229 11.06 -17.63 0.67
N ASN A 230 11.76 -18.48 1.44
CA ASN A 230 11.45 -19.90 1.56
C ASN A 230 10.36 -20.23 2.60
N GLY A 231 9.87 -19.26 3.35
CA GLY A 231 8.83 -19.46 4.38
C GLY A 231 9.34 -20.05 5.71
N VAL A 232 10.63 -20.22 5.87
CA VAL A 232 11.24 -20.68 7.13
C VAL A 232 11.84 -19.49 7.85
N ALA A 233 11.25 -19.10 8.96
CA ALA A 233 11.59 -17.90 9.75
C ALA A 233 11.53 -16.57 8.96
N LYS A 234 10.85 -16.55 7.81
CA LYS A 234 10.67 -15.39 6.93
C LYS A 234 9.43 -15.56 6.04
N PRO A 235 8.92 -14.49 5.39
CA PRO A 235 7.81 -14.61 4.46
C PRO A 235 8.04 -15.69 3.39
N ARG A 236 6.98 -16.33 2.94
CA ARG A 236 7.05 -17.28 1.84
C ARG A 236 6.75 -16.58 0.53
N GLY A 237 7.77 -16.48 -0.32
CA GLY A 237 7.73 -15.79 -1.60
C GLY A 237 6.93 -16.53 -2.67
N ILE A 238 6.44 -15.79 -3.66
CA ILE A 238 5.61 -16.34 -4.75
C ILE A 238 6.35 -17.38 -5.60
N THR A 239 7.67 -17.27 -5.73
CA THR A 239 8.50 -18.16 -6.55
C THR A 239 8.88 -19.47 -5.85
N THR A 240 8.64 -19.58 -4.55
CA THR A 240 9.06 -20.77 -3.75
C THR A 240 7.93 -21.75 -3.49
N TYR A 241 6.74 -21.47 -3.96
CA TYR A 241 5.64 -22.42 -3.93
C TYR A 241 5.84 -23.51 -4.97
N ASN A 242 5.29 -24.69 -4.67
CA ASN A 242 5.27 -25.77 -5.63
C ASN A 242 4.48 -25.35 -6.87
N THR A 243 5.05 -25.56 -8.04
CA THR A 243 4.45 -25.19 -9.32
C THR A 243 3.97 -26.42 -10.08
N VAL A 244 2.77 -26.34 -10.63
CA VAL A 244 2.15 -27.42 -11.42
C VAL A 244 1.66 -26.83 -12.74
N ALA A 245 1.77 -27.60 -13.83
CA ALA A 245 1.26 -27.17 -15.12
C ALA A 245 -0.23 -26.78 -15.01
N ASN A 246 -0.62 -25.68 -15.65
CA ASN A 246 -1.98 -25.15 -15.50
C ASN A 246 -3.08 -26.15 -15.90
N ALA A 247 -2.80 -27.09 -16.81
CA ALA A 247 -3.73 -28.14 -17.22
C ALA A 247 -4.05 -29.14 -16.09
N SER A 248 -3.08 -29.40 -15.18
CA SER A 248 -3.22 -30.30 -14.02
C SER A 248 -3.26 -29.55 -12.69
N TYR A 249 -3.77 -28.32 -12.71
CA TYR A 249 -3.82 -27.44 -11.53
C TYR A 249 -4.59 -28.08 -10.38
N THR A 250 -3.99 -28.04 -9.19
CA THR A 250 -4.61 -28.43 -7.92
C THR A 250 -4.42 -27.32 -6.89
N PHE A 251 -5.39 -27.12 -6.01
CA PHE A 251 -5.30 -26.10 -4.95
C PHE A 251 -4.10 -26.35 -4.04
N GLY A 252 -3.39 -25.29 -3.66
CA GLY A 252 -2.16 -25.36 -2.87
C GLY A 252 -0.89 -25.23 -3.70
N ASN A 253 -0.99 -25.31 -5.03
CA ASN A 253 0.10 -25.13 -5.96
C ASN A 253 -0.13 -23.90 -6.85
N VAL A 254 0.94 -23.31 -7.35
CA VAL A 254 0.86 -22.22 -8.32
C VAL A 254 0.85 -22.81 -9.73
N GLY A 255 -0.18 -22.46 -10.52
CA GLY A 255 -0.24 -22.91 -11.91
C GLY A 255 0.78 -22.17 -12.77
N TYR A 256 1.57 -22.92 -13.58
CA TYR A 256 2.51 -22.32 -14.51
C TYR A 256 2.16 -22.62 -15.97
N ILE A 257 2.64 -21.75 -16.85
CA ILE A 257 2.72 -21.95 -18.30
C ILE A 257 4.20 -22.03 -18.66
N ALA A 258 4.58 -23.06 -19.43
CA ALA A 258 5.95 -23.19 -19.92
C ALA A 258 6.23 -22.20 -21.04
N SER A 259 7.42 -21.60 -21.06
CA SER A 259 7.86 -20.69 -22.14
C SER A 259 8.08 -21.39 -23.47
N GLY A 260 8.19 -22.72 -23.47
CA GLY A 260 8.47 -23.53 -24.67
C GLY A 260 9.96 -23.71 -24.98
N LYS A 261 10.85 -23.06 -24.23
CA LYS A 261 12.29 -23.22 -24.34
C LYS A 261 12.95 -23.02 -22.96
N SER A 262 13.89 -23.88 -22.63
CA SER A 262 14.63 -23.75 -21.37
C SER A 262 15.53 -22.50 -21.41
N GLY A 263 15.37 -21.65 -20.39
CA GLY A 263 16.17 -20.43 -20.22
C GLY A 263 15.95 -19.32 -21.24
N ALA A 264 14.89 -19.40 -22.05
CA ALA A 264 14.53 -18.37 -23.01
C ALA A 264 13.03 -18.41 -23.35
N PHE A 265 12.53 -17.40 -24.04
CA PHE A 265 11.25 -17.48 -24.74
C PHE A 265 11.31 -18.44 -25.93
N ALA A 266 10.16 -18.96 -26.36
CA ALA A 266 10.07 -19.79 -27.56
C ALA A 266 10.65 -19.04 -28.77
N SER A 267 11.33 -19.77 -29.66
CA SER A 267 11.94 -19.17 -30.86
C SER A 267 10.90 -18.80 -31.91
N VAL A 268 9.73 -19.45 -31.88
CA VAL A 268 8.59 -19.19 -32.76
C VAL A 268 7.44 -18.67 -31.90
N ALA A 269 6.85 -17.54 -32.29
CA ALA A 269 5.70 -16.90 -31.65
C ALA A 269 5.84 -16.80 -30.11
N PRO A 270 6.89 -16.12 -29.58
CA PRO A 270 7.13 -16.04 -28.13
C PRO A 270 5.98 -15.37 -27.38
N ALA A 271 5.27 -14.48 -28.01
CA ALA A 271 4.13 -13.76 -27.47
C ALA A 271 2.92 -14.64 -27.16
N ASP A 272 2.72 -15.72 -27.91
CA ASP A 272 1.57 -16.61 -27.70
C ASP A 272 1.59 -17.22 -26.28
N LYS A 273 2.76 -17.50 -25.74
CA LYS A 273 2.91 -18.03 -24.39
C LYS A 273 2.55 -17.01 -23.29
N LEU A 274 2.73 -15.74 -23.57
CA LEU A 274 2.31 -14.66 -22.66
C LEU A 274 0.79 -14.46 -22.74
N ILE A 275 0.21 -14.59 -23.92
CA ILE A 275 -1.26 -14.59 -24.12
C ILE A 275 -1.87 -15.83 -23.42
N ASP A 276 -1.25 -17.01 -23.58
CA ASP A 276 -1.68 -18.24 -22.87
C ASP A 276 -1.67 -18.02 -21.36
N LEU A 277 -0.64 -17.35 -20.80
CA LEU A 277 -0.54 -17.05 -19.38
C LEU A 277 -1.69 -16.12 -18.92
N GLN A 278 -2.01 -15.10 -19.71
CA GLN A 278 -3.13 -14.21 -19.43
C GLN A 278 -4.46 -14.95 -19.42
N HIS A 279 -4.67 -15.85 -20.39
CA HIS A 279 -5.90 -16.62 -20.50
C HIS A 279 -5.99 -17.78 -19.49
N ALA A 280 -4.85 -18.26 -18.95
CA ALA A 280 -4.84 -19.24 -17.87
C ALA A 280 -5.43 -18.69 -16.55
N LEU A 281 -5.51 -17.37 -16.40
CA LEU A 281 -6.16 -16.75 -15.25
C LEU A 281 -7.67 -16.71 -15.44
N LYS A 282 -8.44 -17.19 -14.46
CA LYS A 282 -9.92 -17.14 -14.49
C LYS A 282 -10.41 -15.70 -14.63
N SER A 283 -11.48 -15.49 -15.40
CA SER A 283 -12.02 -14.16 -15.72
C SER A 283 -12.32 -13.30 -14.50
N GLN A 284 -12.79 -13.91 -13.42
CA GLN A 284 -13.08 -13.23 -12.15
C GLN A 284 -11.88 -12.56 -11.48
N TYR A 285 -10.64 -12.98 -11.80
CA TYR A 285 -9.40 -12.41 -11.26
C TYR A 285 -8.68 -11.49 -12.26
N ARG A 286 -9.14 -11.41 -13.52
CA ARG A 286 -8.52 -10.55 -14.53
C ARG A 286 -8.74 -9.07 -14.25
N SER A 287 -9.87 -8.72 -13.60
CA SER A 287 -10.08 -7.34 -13.13
C SER A 287 -9.07 -7.02 -12.03
N GLY A 288 -8.20 -6.04 -12.28
CA GLY A 288 -7.11 -5.69 -11.39
C GLY A 288 -5.92 -6.65 -11.40
N ALA A 289 -5.79 -7.47 -12.45
CA ALA A 289 -4.60 -8.28 -12.66
C ALA A 289 -3.44 -7.42 -13.20
N VAL A 290 -2.24 -7.73 -12.72
CA VAL A 290 -1.00 -7.00 -12.98
C VAL A 290 0.08 -7.98 -13.42
N TRP A 291 0.91 -7.57 -14.36
CA TRP A 291 2.14 -8.27 -14.71
C TRP A 291 3.25 -7.86 -13.75
N VAL A 292 4.00 -8.82 -13.24
CA VAL A 292 5.17 -8.58 -12.39
C VAL A 292 6.36 -9.28 -13.01
N MET A 293 7.43 -8.55 -13.26
CA MET A 293 8.69 -9.06 -13.84
C MET A 293 9.84 -8.12 -13.53
N SER A 294 11.08 -8.58 -13.68
CA SER A 294 12.26 -7.73 -13.56
C SER A 294 12.41 -6.80 -14.77
N ASP A 295 13.12 -5.69 -14.62
CA ASP A 295 13.35 -4.72 -15.69
C ASP A 295 14.05 -5.37 -16.90
N THR A 296 15.01 -6.25 -16.66
CA THR A 296 15.69 -7.01 -17.74
C THR A 296 14.72 -7.89 -18.52
N THR A 297 13.77 -8.57 -17.84
CA THR A 297 12.75 -9.39 -18.49
C THR A 297 11.76 -8.52 -19.27
N LEU A 298 11.39 -7.36 -18.72
CA LEU A 298 10.55 -6.38 -19.39
C LEU A 298 11.21 -5.88 -20.67
N GLY A 299 12.50 -5.54 -20.62
CA GLY A 299 13.27 -5.11 -21.79
C GLY A 299 13.23 -6.15 -22.92
N ILE A 300 13.44 -7.43 -22.60
CA ILE A 300 13.35 -8.52 -23.58
C ILE A 300 11.93 -8.67 -24.13
N THR A 301 10.93 -8.56 -23.27
CA THR A 301 9.51 -8.66 -23.69
C THR A 301 9.12 -7.52 -24.62
N ARG A 302 9.61 -6.29 -24.36
CA ARG A 302 9.39 -5.11 -25.22
C ARG A 302 10.03 -5.25 -26.58
N GLN A 303 11.13 -5.96 -26.69
CA GLN A 303 11.85 -6.18 -27.95
C GLN A 303 11.18 -7.23 -28.85
N MET A 304 10.13 -7.91 -28.40
CA MET A 304 9.42 -8.88 -29.23
C MET A 304 8.73 -8.20 -30.42
N LYS A 305 8.99 -8.73 -31.60
CA LYS A 305 8.46 -8.22 -32.88
C LYS A 305 7.56 -9.28 -33.53
N ASP A 306 6.64 -8.83 -34.36
CA ASP A 306 5.89 -9.68 -35.25
C ASP A 306 6.73 -10.14 -36.46
N GLY A 307 6.15 -10.98 -37.33
CA GLY A 307 6.78 -11.44 -38.56
C GLY A 307 7.12 -10.32 -39.55
N SER A 308 6.54 -9.13 -39.36
CA SER A 308 6.79 -7.92 -40.16
C SER A 308 7.82 -6.99 -39.51
N GLY A 309 8.35 -7.33 -38.36
CA GLY A 309 9.32 -6.56 -37.61
C GLY A 309 8.74 -5.42 -36.75
N SER A 310 7.42 -5.36 -36.61
CA SER A 310 6.73 -4.35 -35.81
C SER A 310 6.60 -4.78 -34.34
N TYR A 311 6.70 -3.82 -33.43
CA TYR A 311 6.45 -4.04 -31.99
C TYR A 311 4.95 -4.00 -31.74
N TYR A 312 4.31 -5.11 -31.42
CA TYR A 312 2.85 -5.18 -31.32
C TYR A 312 2.31 -5.47 -29.91
N LEU A 313 3.13 -6.00 -29.02
CA LEU A 313 2.69 -6.39 -27.68
C LEU A 313 2.60 -5.23 -26.69
N TRP A 314 3.32 -4.16 -26.99
CA TRP A 314 3.47 -3.04 -26.10
C TRP A 314 2.60 -1.87 -26.52
N GLN A 315 1.74 -1.41 -25.60
CA GLN A 315 1.01 -0.15 -25.76
C GLN A 315 1.64 0.91 -24.86
N PRO A 316 2.29 1.94 -25.42
CA PRO A 316 2.76 3.05 -24.61
C PRO A 316 1.57 3.75 -23.97
N ASP A 317 1.63 3.96 -22.66
CA ASP A 317 0.65 4.78 -21.93
C ASP A 317 1.28 6.15 -21.69
N PRO A 318 0.92 7.20 -22.46
CA PRO A 318 1.52 8.52 -22.34
C PRO A 318 1.22 9.20 -21.00
N ALA A 319 0.24 8.73 -20.25
CA ALA A 319 -0.15 9.23 -18.93
C ALA A 319 0.26 8.30 -17.79
N GLY A 320 0.83 7.14 -18.08
CA GLY A 320 1.12 6.09 -17.12
C GLY A 320 2.57 6.03 -16.66
N ALA A 321 2.83 5.20 -15.65
CA ALA A 321 4.17 4.89 -15.17
C ALA A 321 5.02 4.24 -16.26
N PHE A 322 6.35 4.24 -16.10
CA PHE A 322 7.34 3.67 -17.04
C PHE A 322 7.00 2.24 -17.50
N GLY A 323 6.36 1.44 -16.64
CA GLY A 323 5.88 0.09 -16.93
C GLY A 323 4.87 -0.01 -18.08
N GLY A 324 4.04 1.01 -18.33
CA GLY A 324 3.01 1.02 -19.40
C GLY A 324 1.97 -0.09 -19.23
N ARG A 325 1.27 -0.42 -20.35
CA ARG A 325 0.32 -1.54 -20.39
C ARG A 325 0.83 -2.61 -21.33
N PHE A 326 0.82 -3.84 -20.83
CA PHE A 326 1.18 -5.03 -21.58
C PHE A 326 -0.07 -5.93 -21.73
N LEU A 327 -0.48 -6.20 -22.95
CA LEU A 327 -1.73 -6.93 -23.25
C LEU A 327 -2.96 -6.36 -22.48
N GLY A 328 -3.05 -5.01 -22.39
CA GLY A 328 -4.15 -4.32 -21.72
C GLY A 328 -4.11 -4.29 -20.18
N SER A 329 -3.14 -4.97 -19.55
CA SER A 329 -2.94 -4.96 -18.10
C SER A 329 -1.71 -4.14 -17.70
N PRO A 330 -1.71 -3.48 -16.53
CA PRO A 330 -0.54 -2.74 -16.05
C PRO A 330 0.64 -3.67 -15.77
N VAL A 331 1.85 -3.13 -15.89
CA VAL A 331 3.11 -3.83 -15.59
C VAL A 331 3.77 -3.14 -14.41
N GLU A 332 4.09 -3.94 -13.41
CA GLU A 332 4.89 -3.54 -12.26
C GLU A 332 6.26 -4.20 -12.36
N VAL A 333 7.28 -3.36 -12.27
CA VAL A 333 8.68 -3.81 -12.30
C VAL A 333 9.15 -4.02 -10.86
N ASP A 334 9.74 -5.17 -10.60
CA ASP A 334 10.35 -5.47 -9.30
C ASP A 334 11.68 -6.20 -9.55
N ASP A 335 12.77 -5.57 -9.16
CA ASP A 335 14.14 -6.06 -9.42
C ASP A 335 14.47 -7.35 -8.66
N ASN A 336 13.68 -7.66 -7.62
CA ASN A 336 13.82 -8.92 -6.89
C ASN A 336 13.28 -10.14 -7.67
N MET A 337 12.54 -9.91 -8.77
CA MET A 337 12.07 -11.00 -9.63
C MET A 337 13.25 -11.68 -10.33
N PRO A 338 13.28 -13.03 -10.36
CA PRO A 338 14.34 -13.78 -11.04
C PRO A 338 14.47 -13.36 -12.50
N THR A 339 15.69 -13.19 -12.95
CA THR A 339 15.98 -13.00 -14.38
C THR A 339 15.71 -14.30 -15.16
N ILE A 340 15.62 -14.20 -16.48
CA ILE A 340 15.35 -15.35 -17.35
C ILE A 340 16.53 -16.33 -17.29
N ALA A 341 16.26 -17.52 -16.75
CA ALA A 341 17.20 -18.64 -16.64
C ALA A 341 16.45 -19.97 -16.77
N ALA A 342 17.16 -21.08 -16.91
CA ALA A 342 16.54 -22.39 -16.99
C ALA A 342 15.70 -22.68 -15.73
N ASN A 343 14.44 -23.05 -15.92
CA ASN A 343 13.44 -23.31 -14.88
C ASN A 343 13.09 -22.12 -13.97
N SER A 344 13.52 -20.89 -14.30
CA SER A 344 13.17 -19.69 -13.53
C SER A 344 11.68 -19.32 -13.69
N LEU A 345 11.14 -18.67 -12.66
CA LEU A 345 9.79 -18.13 -12.62
C LEU A 345 9.88 -16.59 -12.75
N SER A 346 10.25 -16.10 -13.94
CA SER A 346 10.64 -14.70 -14.15
C SER A 346 9.47 -13.78 -14.51
N VAL A 347 8.30 -14.34 -14.79
CA VAL A 347 7.09 -13.56 -15.08
C VAL A 347 5.95 -14.10 -14.24
N ALA A 348 5.27 -13.23 -13.53
CA ALA A 348 4.04 -13.53 -12.80
C ALA A 348 2.89 -12.65 -13.33
N TYR A 349 1.71 -13.21 -13.44
CA TYR A 349 0.51 -12.52 -13.83
C TYR A 349 -0.64 -12.89 -12.90
N GLY A 350 -1.34 -11.91 -12.38
CA GLY A 350 -2.48 -12.18 -11.51
C GLY A 350 -2.98 -10.97 -10.72
N ASN A 351 -4.02 -11.21 -9.96
CA ASN A 351 -4.54 -10.24 -9.01
C ASN A 351 -3.91 -10.47 -7.63
N PHE A 352 -2.86 -9.75 -7.32
CA PHE A 352 -2.09 -9.93 -6.09
C PHE A 352 -2.88 -9.52 -4.84
N GLN A 353 -3.78 -8.54 -4.92
CA GLN A 353 -4.67 -8.19 -3.81
C GLN A 353 -5.58 -9.36 -3.39
N ARG A 354 -5.96 -10.21 -4.37
CA ARG A 354 -6.79 -11.40 -4.14
C ARG A 354 -5.97 -12.68 -4.03
N GLY A 355 -4.67 -12.63 -4.26
CA GLY A 355 -3.77 -13.79 -4.31
C GLY A 355 -2.77 -13.86 -3.18
N TYR A 356 -2.10 -12.76 -2.85
CA TYR A 356 -1.02 -12.71 -1.88
C TYR A 356 -1.38 -11.85 -0.66
N LEU A 357 -1.01 -12.33 0.51
CA LEU A 357 -1.29 -11.69 1.78
C LEU A 357 0.02 -11.37 2.50
N ILE A 358 0.16 -10.11 2.88
CA ILE A 358 1.23 -9.63 3.76
C ILE A 358 0.60 -9.35 5.13
N VAL A 359 1.17 -9.92 6.17
CA VAL A 359 0.71 -9.76 7.54
C VAL A 359 1.75 -8.97 8.29
N ASN A 360 1.41 -7.75 8.67
CA ASN A 360 2.23 -6.94 9.57
C ASN A 360 1.70 -7.12 10.99
N ARG A 361 2.57 -7.52 11.91
CA ARG A 361 2.24 -7.44 13.33
C ARG A 361 2.50 -6.01 13.79
N ALA A 362 1.48 -5.37 14.35
CA ALA A 362 1.54 -3.98 14.79
C ALA A 362 2.70 -3.74 15.78
N GLY A 363 3.39 -2.62 15.58
CA GLY A 363 4.46 -2.11 16.42
C GLY A 363 5.86 -2.53 15.98
N THR A 364 6.58 -1.58 15.40
CA THR A 364 8.04 -1.67 15.27
C THR A 364 8.65 -1.30 16.62
N THR A 365 9.52 -2.14 17.16
CA THR A 365 10.20 -1.90 18.43
C THR A 365 11.65 -1.51 18.21
N LEU A 366 12.13 -0.57 19.01
CA LEU A 366 13.52 -0.14 19.04
C LEU A 366 14.16 -0.53 20.38
N ILE A 367 15.28 -1.20 20.33
CA ILE A 367 16.10 -1.54 21.48
C ILE A 367 17.48 -0.85 21.30
N ARG A 368 17.87 -0.05 22.28
CA ARG A 368 19.19 0.56 22.33
C ARG A 368 20.12 -0.31 23.14
N ASP A 369 21.23 -0.73 22.54
CA ASP A 369 22.28 -1.51 23.20
C ASP A 369 23.61 -0.71 23.18
N ASN A 370 24.06 -0.30 24.38
CA ASN A 370 25.32 0.38 24.60
C ASN A 370 26.31 -0.47 25.42
N VAL A 371 26.00 -1.74 25.66
CA VAL A 371 26.78 -2.63 26.54
C VAL A 371 27.60 -3.63 25.74
N THR A 372 27.04 -4.18 24.66
CA THR A 372 27.66 -5.27 23.90
C THR A 372 28.98 -4.84 23.23
N ALA A 373 29.04 -3.59 22.72
CA ALA A 373 30.24 -3.07 22.06
C ALA A 373 30.73 -1.78 22.73
N LYS A 374 32.01 -1.74 23.15
CA LYS A 374 32.58 -0.56 23.79
C LYS A 374 32.78 0.56 22.77
N GLY A 375 32.39 1.78 23.13
CA GLY A 375 32.56 2.99 22.31
C GLY A 375 31.54 3.14 21.19
N THR A 376 30.61 2.20 21.05
CA THR A 376 29.53 2.26 20.05
C THR A 376 28.18 1.97 20.70
N THR A 377 27.14 2.59 20.18
CA THR A 377 25.74 2.28 20.52
C THR A 377 25.07 1.63 19.32
N LYS A 378 24.40 0.50 19.55
CA LYS A 378 23.63 -0.21 18.57
C LYS A 378 22.14 0.07 18.76
N PHE A 379 21.42 0.22 17.65
CA PHE A 379 19.98 0.45 17.62
C PHE A 379 19.32 -0.72 16.92
N ASN A 380 18.71 -1.63 17.66
CA ASN A 380 18.00 -2.77 17.08
C ASN A 380 16.56 -2.38 16.79
N PHE A 381 16.24 -2.19 15.50
CA PHE A 381 14.89 -2.03 14.99
C PHE A 381 14.33 -3.41 14.68
N ARG A 382 13.21 -3.75 15.29
CA ARG A 382 12.57 -5.05 15.12
C ARG A 382 11.14 -4.89 14.66
N ARG A 383 10.81 -5.51 13.53
CA ARG A 383 9.47 -5.57 12.96
C ARG A 383 9.10 -7.03 12.70
N ARG A 384 7.81 -7.37 12.80
CA ARG A 384 7.34 -8.73 12.52
C ARG A 384 6.46 -8.73 11.29
N VAL A 385 6.91 -9.44 10.24
CA VAL A 385 6.24 -9.50 8.95
C VAL A 385 6.09 -10.95 8.51
N GLY A 386 4.92 -11.29 8.00
CA GLY A 386 4.62 -12.57 7.37
C GLY A 386 4.11 -12.37 5.96
N GLY A 387 4.30 -13.34 5.10
CA GLY A 387 3.76 -13.29 3.74
C GLY A 387 3.47 -14.69 3.20
N GLY A 388 2.43 -14.78 2.36
CA GLY A 388 2.09 -16.02 1.72
C GLY A 388 0.90 -15.91 0.76
N ILE A 389 0.83 -16.84 -0.18
CA ILE A 389 -0.31 -16.97 -1.10
C ILE A 389 -1.50 -17.54 -0.33
N TYR A 390 -2.61 -16.83 -0.35
CA TYR A 390 -3.86 -17.32 0.24
C TYR A 390 -4.87 -17.77 -0.82
N ASN A 391 -4.71 -17.35 -2.06
CA ASN A 391 -5.54 -17.80 -3.16
C ASN A 391 -4.67 -18.10 -4.39
N PHE A 392 -4.39 -19.38 -4.58
CA PHE A 392 -3.53 -19.88 -5.65
C PHE A 392 -4.14 -19.74 -7.05
N GLU A 393 -5.45 -19.54 -7.16
CA GLU A 393 -6.12 -19.35 -8.45
C GLU A 393 -5.91 -17.96 -9.02
N ALA A 394 -5.63 -16.98 -8.15
CA ALA A 394 -5.51 -15.57 -8.51
C ALA A 394 -4.15 -15.19 -9.10
N ILE A 395 -3.15 -16.09 -9.03
CA ILE A 395 -1.79 -15.86 -9.51
C ILE A 395 -1.35 -17.01 -10.41
N LYS A 396 -0.75 -16.69 -11.54
CA LYS A 396 -0.14 -17.62 -12.48
C LYS A 396 1.27 -17.17 -12.78
N VAL A 397 2.17 -18.09 -13.07
CA VAL A 397 3.57 -17.79 -13.36
C VAL A 397 4.01 -18.42 -14.67
N MET A 398 4.99 -17.82 -15.32
CA MET A 398 5.66 -18.41 -16.46
C MET A 398 6.93 -19.10 -15.99
N LYS A 399 7.08 -20.36 -16.36
CA LYS A 399 8.29 -21.12 -16.12
C LYS A 399 9.10 -21.23 -17.40
N PHE A 400 10.36 -20.84 -17.34
CA PHE A 400 11.26 -20.91 -18.49
C PHE A 400 11.80 -22.34 -18.70
N ALA A 401 10.90 -23.21 -19.12
CA ALA A 401 11.15 -24.63 -19.39
C ALA A 401 10.60 -25.02 -20.77
N ALA A 402 11.03 -26.16 -21.29
CA ALA A 402 10.55 -26.66 -22.58
C ALA A 402 9.10 -27.20 -22.49
N SER A 403 8.68 -27.68 -21.33
CA SER A 403 7.33 -28.21 -21.05
C SER A 403 6.97 -28.00 -19.57
#